data_6a989b22cd5e35d2141a4be751a241b0
#
_entry.id   6a989b22cd5e35d2141a4be751a241b0
#
_cell.length_a   1.000
_cell.length_b   1.000
_cell.length_c   1.000
_cell.angle_alpha   90.00
_cell.angle_beta   90.00
_cell.angle_gamma   90.00
#
_symmetry.space_group_name_H-M   'P 1'
#
loop_
_entity.id
_entity.type
_entity.pdbx_description
1 polymer ?
#
loop_
_entity_poly.entity_id
_entity_poly.type
_entity_poly.pdbx_seq_one_letter_code
_entity_poly.pdbx_strand_id
1 'polypeptide(L)'
;NLIYIFLESMETTYSDQANGGAFEQDIIPELTQIAQENEDFSGTDTQLNGGEVFPGSTWTMGAMFSQTSGLPLNVSSIGANDMDTQEKFMPGLTTLGNILEENGYSQTLMIGSNARFGGRELYFTDHGNYDIEDYNYAIEQGWIPSDYSVWWGYEDQKLFQFAENKLQELSTQDQPFNLTLLTVDTHFEDGYVCDLCQDEFGEQYADVMACSSRQVAEFI
;
A
#
# COMPACT_ATOMS: atom_id res chain seq x y z
N ASN A 1 -10.13 -15.45 -1.91
CA ASN A 1 -8.85 -14.80 -1.64
C ASN A 1 -9.02 -13.29 -1.70
N LEU A 2 -8.14 -12.55 -1.02
CA LEU A 2 -8.09 -11.10 -1.04
C LEU A 2 -6.65 -10.66 -1.40
N ILE A 3 -6.52 -9.72 -2.31
CA ILE A 3 -5.29 -8.96 -2.52
C ILE A 3 -5.62 -7.51 -2.20
N TYR A 4 -4.90 -6.91 -1.27
CA TYR A 4 -5.13 -5.55 -0.79
C TYR A 4 -3.87 -4.71 -1.02
N ILE A 5 -3.94 -3.70 -1.89
CA ILE A 5 -2.77 -2.90 -2.26
C ILE A 5 -2.98 -1.47 -1.77
N PHE A 6 -2.14 -1.03 -0.84
CA PHE A 6 -2.03 0.37 -0.45
C PHE A 6 -1.01 1.04 -1.36
N LEU A 7 -1.44 2.02 -2.13
CA LEU A 7 -0.60 2.83 -2.99
C LEU A 7 -0.18 4.10 -2.23
N GLU A 8 1.08 4.18 -1.84
CA GLU A 8 1.60 5.31 -1.07
C GLU A 8 1.45 6.61 -1.84
N SER A 9 0.93 7.65 -1.19
CA SER A 9 0.73 9.01 -1.73
C SER A 9 -0.04 9.09 -3.07
N MET A 10 -0.65 8.00 -3.53
CA MET A 10 -1.42 7.98 -4.78
C MET A 10 -2.77 8.65 -4.57
N GLU A 11 -3.12 9.59 -5.46
CA GLU A 11 -4.35 10.36 -5.40
C GLU A 11 -5.03 10.44 -6.77
N THR A 12 -6.35 10.51 -6.78
CA THR A 12 -7.14 10.79 -8.00
C THR A 12 -6.78 12.13 -8.64
N THR A 13 -6.14 13.04 -7.89
CA THR A 13 -5.57 14.30 -8.39
C THR A 13 -4.65 14.11 -9.61
N TYR A 14 -3.96 12.96 -9.73
CA TYR A 14 -3.05 12.65 -10.83
C TYR A 14 -3.76 12.19 -12.10
N SER A 15 -5.07 11.95 -12.08
CA SER A 15 -5.84 11.75 -13.30
C SER A 15 -6.07 13.08 -14.04
N ASP A 16 -6.61 13.04 -15.26
CA ASP A 16 -6.92 14.24 -16.01
C ASP A 16 -8.21 14.93 -15.52
N GLN A 17 -8.41 16.17 -15.97
CA GLN A 17 -9.56 17.00 -15.59
C GLN A 17 -10.90 16.39 -16.03
N ALA A 18 -10.93 15.60 -17.10
CA ALA A 18 -12.17 14.96 -17.57
C ALA A 18 -12.60 13.84 -16.61
N ASN A 19 -11.65 13.21 -15.95
CA ASN A 19 -11.87 12.15 -14.95
C ASN A 19 -11.93 12.67 -13.50
N GLY A 20 -11.81 13.98 -13.29
CA GLY A 20 -11.92 14.61 -11.95
C GLY A 20 -10.58 14.98 -11.32
N GLY A 21 -9.46 14.71 -11.98
CA GLY A 21 -8.12 15.08 -11.54
C GLY A 21 -7.76 16.54 -11.82
N ALA A 22 -6.50 16.90 -11.60
CA ALA A 22 -6.01 18.27 -11.73
C ALA A 22 -5.17 18.51 -13.00
N PHE A 23 -4.74 17.48 -13.67
CA PHE A 23 -3.82 17.56 -14.80
C PHE A 23 -4.57 17.71 -16.14
N GLU A 24 -3.92 18.30 -17.13
CA GLU A 24 -4.47 18.34 -18.51
C GLU A 24 -4.36 16.97 -19.19
N GLN A 25 -3.31 16.23 -18.88
CA GLN A 25 -3.06 14.86 -19.32
C GLN A 25 -3.11 13.93 -18.13
N ASP A 26 -3.73 12.77 -18.29
CA ASP A 26 -3.76 11.74 -17.27
C ASP A 26 -2.34 11.20 -16.99
N ILE A 27 -1.89 11.35 -15.76
CA ILE A 27 -0.58 10.88 -15.29
C ILE A 27 -0.63 9.39 -14.93
N ILE A 28 -1.81 8.89 -14.54
CA ILE A 28 -2.01 7.52 -14.05
C ILE A 28 -3.07 6.76 -14.89
N PRO A 29 -2.94 6.74 -16.22
CA PRO A 29 -4.02 6.26 -17.11
C PRO A 29 -4.42 4.81 -16.86
N GLU A 30 -3.50 3.94 -16.43
CA GLU A 30 -3.80 2.55 -16.14
C GLU A 30 -4.71 2.42 -14.91
N LEU A 31 -4.41 3.15 -13.84
CA LEU A 31 -5.26 3.18 -12.63
C LEU A 31 -6.60 3.84 -12.92
N THR A 32 -6.62 4.90 -13.71
CA THR A 32 -7.85 5.55 -14.18
C THR A 32 -8.73 4.56 -14.95
N GLN A 33 -8.16 3.77 -15.86
CA GLN A 33 -8.89 2.73 -16.58
C GLN A 33 -9.43 1.65 -15.63
N ILE A 34 -8.63 1.17 -14.69
CA ILE A 34 -9.06 0.17 -13.71
C ILE A 34 -10.25 0.71 -12.90
N ALA A 35 -10.21 1.96 -12.46
CA ALA A 35 -11.29 2.59 -11.73
C ALA A 35 -12.57 2.74 -12.57
N GLN A 36 -12.45 3.07 -13.85
CA GLN A 36 -13.59 3.17 -14.78
C GLN A 36 -14.25 1.82 -15.10
N GLU A 37 -13.48 0.76 -15.10
CA GLU A 37 -13.95 -0.59 -15.46
C GLU A 37 -14.45 -1.39 -14.24
N ASN A 38 -14.20 -0.92 -13.02
CA ASN A 38 -14.51 -1.62 -11.78
C ASN A 38 -15.24 -0.69 -10.78
N GLU A 39 -15.38 -1.13 -9.51
CA GLU A 39 -15.96 -0.31 -8.44
C GLU A 39 -14.92 0.71 -7.93
N ASP A 40 -15.20 1.99 -8.08
CA ASP A 40 -14.30 3.09 -7.70
C ASP A 40 -14.69 3.80 -6.40
N PHE A 41 -15.79 3.41 -5.78
CA PHE A 41 -16.31 3.99 -4.54
C PHE A 41 -16.63 5.51 -4.60
N SER A 42 -16.74 6.10 -5.78
CA SER A 42 -17.13 7.52 -5.97
C SER A 42 -18.60 7.80 -5.66
N GLY A 43 -19.38 6.79 -5.33
CA GLY A 43 -20.81 6.92 -5.01
C GLY A 43 -21.66 7.25 -6.23
N THR A 44 -22.28 8.44 -6.22
CA THR A 44 -23.15 8.92 -7.33
C THR A 44 -22.45 9.94 -8.22
N ASP A 45 -21.21 10.28 -7.97
CA ASP A 45 -20.44 11.19 -8.79
C ASP A 45 -20.16 10.60 -10.18
N THR A 46 -20.03 11.46 -11.15
CA THR A 46 -19.69 11.08 -12.53
C THR A 46 -18.20 11.18 -12.81
N GLN A 47 -17.43 11.62 -11.83
CA GLN A 47 -15.98 11.73 -11.86
C GLN A 47 -15.38 10.72 -10.89
N LEU A 48 -14.17 10.26 -11.18
CA LEU A 48 -13.43 9.33 -10.31
C LEU A 48 -12.90 10.10 -9.09
N ASN A 49 -13.58 9.99 -7.96
CA ASN A 49 -13.17 10.62 -6.71
C ASN A 49 -12.67 9.59 -5.68
N GLY A 50 -13.06 8.33 -5.84
CA GLY A 50 -12.81 7.29 -4.83
C GLY A 50 -13.53 7.55 -3.51
N GLY A 51 -13.12 6.88 -2.46
CA GLY A 51 -13.64 7.11 -1.12
C GLY A 51 -13.17 8.43 -0.52
N GLU A 52 -14.05 9.12 0.21
CA GLU A 52 -13.69 10.35 0.92
C GLU A 52 -12.73 10.10 2.08
N VAL A 53 -11.71 10.95 2.18
CA VAL A 53 -10.70 10.91 3.26
C VAL A 53 -11.18 11.74 4.44
N PHE A 54 -11.09 11.21 5.65
CA PHE A 54 -11.45 11.94 6.87
C PHE A 54 -10.22 12.22 7.77
N PRO A 55 -10.32 13.17 8.72
CA PRO A 55 -9.20 13.52 9.59
C PRO A 55 -8.61 12.31 10.31
N GLY A 56 -7.28 12.17 10.28
CA GLY A 56 -6.56 11.04 10.88
C GLY A 56 -6.30 9.87 9.92
N SER A 57 -6.65 10.00 8.63
CA SER A 57 -6.39 8.97 7.61
C SER A 57 -5.54 9.45 6.43
N THR A 58 -4.94 10.65 6.53
CA THR A 58 -4.17 11.29 5.43
C THR A 58 -2.66 11.00 5.49
N TRP A 59 -2.24 9.94 6.13
CA TRP A 59 -0.85 9.50 6.24
C TRP A 59 -0.83 7.96 6.29
N THR A 60 0.29 7.33 5.94
CA THR A 60 0.39 5.91 5.65
C THR A 60 -0.29 5.01 6.69
N MET A 61 0.15 5.07 7.95
CA MET A 61 -0.45 4.22 8.99
C MET A 61 -1.89 4.60 9.30
N GLY A 62 -2.22 5.90 9.25
CA GLY A 62 -3.60 6.37 9.43
C GLY A 62 -4.53 5.85 8.34
N ALA A 63 -4.08 5.79 7.09
CA ALA A 63 -4.84 5.22 5.97
C ALA A 63 -5.01 3.71 6.12
N MET A 64 -3.93 2.97 6.38
CA MET A 64 -3.96 1.52 6.58
C MET A 64 -4.90 1.14 7.74
N PHE A 65 -4.80 1.84 8.85
CA PHE A 65 -5.67 1.65 10.02
C PHE A 65 -7.13 1.94 9.69
N SER A 66 -7.42 3.10 9.09
CA SER A 66 -8.81 3.51 8.84
C SER A 66 -9.52 2.64 7.82
N GLN A 67 -8.84 2.21 6.78
CA GLN A 67 -9.45 1.32 5.77
C GLN A 67 -9.70 -0.09 6.30
N THR A 68 -8.90 -0.56 7.25
CA THR A 68 -9.04 -1.92 7.81
C THR A 68 -9.83 -1.98 9.11
N SER A 69 -10.03 -0.84 9.81
CA SER A 69 -10.81 -0.76 11.06
C SER A 69 -12.12 0.03 10.92
N GLY A 70 -12.25 0.87 9.90
CA GLY A 70 -13.38 1.81 9.75
C GLY A 70 -13.32 3.01 10.70
N LEU A 71 -12.19 3.29 11.34
CA LEU A 71 -12.02 4.34 12.36
C LEU A 71 -10.84 5.27 12.02
N PRO A 72 -10.88 6.55 12.39
CA PRO A 72 -9.71 7.42 12.28
C PRO A 72 -8.65 7.05 13.32
N LEU A 73 -7.37 7.08 12.92
CA LEU A 73 -6.27 6.87 13.86
C LEU A 73 -5.94 8.17 14.60
N ASN A 74 -6.25 8.22 15.88
CA ASN A 74 -5.90 9.34 16.74
C ASN A 74 -4.76 8.95 17.70
N VAL A 75 -3.56 9.42 17.40
CA VAL A 75 -2.33 9.15 18.16
C VAL A 75 -1.71 10.41 18.77
N SER A 76 -2.52 11.44 19.00
CA SER A 76 -2.06 12.75 19.48
C SER A 76 -1.28 12.71 20.80
N SER A 77 -1.49 11.67 21.62
CA SER A 77 -0.79 11.46 22.90
C SER A 77 0.51 10.66 22.79
N ILE A 78 0.77 10.01 21.64
CA ILE A 78 1.92 9.11 21.46
C ILE A 78 2.88 9.70 20.42
N GLY A 79 2.37 10.26 19.33
CA GLY A 79 3.11 10.66 18.14
C GLY A 79 2.72 9.78 16.94
N ALA A 80 2.67 10.37 15.76
CA ALA A 80 2.14 9.72 14.57
C ALA A 80 2.90 8.43 14.22
N ASN A 81 4.22 8.44 14.39
CA ASN A 81 5.09 7.31 14.00
C ASN A 81 5.64 6.50 15.18
N ASP A 82 5.16 6.74 16.42
CA ASP A 82 5.72 6.15 17.63
C ASP A 82 4.84 5.00 18.19
N MET A 83 3.90 4.49 17.40
CA MET A 83 3.02 3.39 17.82
C MET A 83 3.77 2.08 18.06
N ASP A 84 4.93 1.88 17.44
CA ASP A 84 5.81 0.74 17.69
C ASP A 84 6.41 0.72 19.12
N THR A 85 6.33 1.83 19.87
CA THR A 85 6.73 1.91 21.27
C THR A 85 5.69 1.33 22.23
N GLN A 86 4.49 1.02 21.76
CA GLN A 86 3.41 0.48 22.56
C GLN A 86 3.51 -1.05 22.65
N GLU A 87 2.98 -1.61 23.74
CA GLU A 87 2.91 -3.06 23.93
C GLU A 87 1.85 -3.69 23.00
N LYS A 88 0.79 -2.96 22.69
CA LYS A 88 -0.33 -3.37 21.85
C LYS A 88 -0.83 -2.21 21.00
N PHE A 89 -1.28 -2.52 19.80
CA PHE A 89 -1.88 -1.52 18.91
C PHE A 89 -3.39 -1.46 19.11
N MET A 90 -3.87 -0.51 19.92
CA MET A 90 -5.31 -0.27 20.19
C MET A 90 -6.12 -1.56 20.44
N PRO A 91 -5.79 -2.32 21.50
CA PRO A 91 -6.47 -3.58 21.80
C PRO A 91 -7.97 -3.36 22.04
N GLY A 92 -8.78 -4.28 21.60
CA GLY A 92 -10.25 -4.22 21.74
C GLY A 92 -10.98 -3.75 20.48
N LEU A 93 -10.26 -3.43 19.40
CA LEU A 93 -10.85 -3.23 18.09
C LEU A 93 -10.98 -4.56 17.36
N THR A 94 -12.02 -4.68 16.52
CA THR A 94 -12.13 -5.73 15.51
C THR A 94 -11.86 -5.10 14.15
N THR A 95 -10.92 -5.63 13.44
CA THR A 95 -10.49 -5.13 12.11
C THR A 95 -10.79 -6.15 11.02
N LEU A 96 -10.59 -5.76 9.77
CA LEU A 96 -10.67 -6.68 8.64
C LEU A 96 -9.75 -7.90 8.85
N GLY A 97 -8.52 -7.68 9.34
CA GLY A 97 -7.58 -8.77 9.63
C GLY A 97 -8.12 -9.78 10.64
N ASN A 98 -8.74 -9.32 11.76
CA ASN A 98 -9.36 -10.22 12.71
C ASN A 98 -10.51 -11.03 12.10
N ILE A 99 -11.35 -10.38 11.27
CA ILE A 99 -12.46 -11.05 10.58
C ILE A 99 -11.93 -12.13 9.61
N LEU A 100 -10.88 -11.84 8.88
CA LEU A 100 -10.28 -12.79 7.94
C LEU A 100 -9.62 -13.95 8.68
N GLU A 101 -8.87 -13.70 9.76
CA GLU A 101 -8.27 -14.72 10.62
C GLU A 101 -9.33 -15.68 11.18
N GLU A 102 -10.43 -15.14 11.73
CA GLU A 102 -11.56 -15.93 12.26
C GLU A 102 -12.23 -16.78 11.16
N ASN A 103 -12.12 -16.38 9.89
CA ASN A 103 -12.63 -17.12 8.76
C ASN A 103 -11.57 -18.01 8.07
N GLY A 104 -10.44 -18.23 8.73
CA GLY A 104 -9.44 -19.20 8.33
C GLY A 104 -8.51 -18.73 7.20
N TYR A 105 -8.40 -17.43 6.96
CA TYR A 105 -7.44 -16.87 5.99
C TYR A 105 -6.01 -16.89 6.57
N SER A 106 -5.04 -17.29 5.76
CA SER A 106 -3.65 -16.91 5.99
C SER A 106 -3.46 -15.46 5.53
N GLN A 107 -2.64 -14.69 6.24
CA GLN A 107 -2.49 -13.26 5.97
C GLN A 107 -1.01 -12.88 5.90
N THR A 108 -0.62 -12.16 4.86
CA THR A 108 0.75 -11.69 4.67
C THR A 108 0.74 -10.19 4.38
N LEU A 109 1.60 -9.43 5.06
CA LEU A 109 1.92 -8.05 4.72
C LEU A 109 3.30 -8.02 4.06
N MET A 110 3.38 -7.49 2.84
CA MET A 110 4.65 -7.25 2.16
C MET A 110 4.87 -5.74 1.95
N ILE A 111 6.07 -5.29 2.26
CA ILE A 111 6.44 -3.86 2.20
C ILE A 111 7.94 -3.70 1.99
N GLY A 112 8.35 -2.83 1.06
CA GLY A 112 9.76 -2.56 0.76
C GLY A 112 10.53 -1.85 1.87
N SER A 113 9.87 -1.30 2.88
CA SER A 113 10.47 -0.59 4.03
C SER A 113 10.39 -1.41 5.32
N ASN A 114 11.01 -0.91 6.40
CA ASN A 114 10.92 -1.54 7.71
C ASN A 114 9.50 -1.41 8.29
N ALA A 115 8.83 -2.53 8.54
CA ALA A 115 7.45 -2.56 9.01
C ALA A 115 7.26 -2.06 10.46
N ARG A 116 8.32 -1.96 11.25
CA ARG A 116 8.22 -1.39 12.61
C ARG A 116 7.90 0.09 12.61
N PHE A 117 8.36 0.82 11.59
CA PHE A 117 8.09 2.25 11.49
C PHE A 117 6.58 2.54 11.49
N GLY A 118 6.15 3.45 12.36
CA GLY A 118 4.75 3.81 12.53
C GLY A 118 3.88 2.73 13.18
N GLY A 119 4.46 1.61 13.61
CA GLY A 119 3.76 0.51 14.27
C GLY A 119 3.01 -0.43 13.31
N ARG A 120 3.37 -0.46 12.03
CA ARG A 120 2.74 -1.36 11.04
C ARG A 120 2.86 -2.83 11.42
N GLU A 121 4.07 -3.29 11.76
CA GLU A 121 4.30 -4.65 12.26
C GLU A 121 3.38 -4.96 13.45
N LEU A 122 3.38 -4.09 14.47
CA LEU A 122 2.57 -4.27 15.66
C LEU A 122 1.07 -4.35 15.35
N TYR A 123 0.57 -3.44 14.47
CA TYR A 123 -0.83 -3.41 14.09
C TYR A 123 -1.27 -4.68 13.38
N PHE A 124 -0.57 -5.07 12.33
CA PHE A 124 -0.97 -6.22 11.52
C PHE A 124 -0.76 -7.56 12.26
N THR A 125 0.21 -7.63 13.18
CA THR A 125 0.38 -8.79 14.05
C THR A 125 -0.72 -8.88 15.11
N ASP A 126 -1.08 -7.76 15.76
CA ASP A 126 -2.11 -7.73 16.79
C ASP A 126 -3.53 -7.92 16.22
N HIS A 127 -3.76 -7.51 14.98
CA HIS A 127 -5.07 -7.46 14.33
C HIS A 127 -5.15 -8.35 13.09
N GLY A 128 -4.95 -9.66 13.27
CA GLY A 128 -5.12 -10.64 12.22
C GLY A 128 -3.93 -11.58 12.01
N ASN A 129 -2.92 -11.49 12.89
CA ASN A 129 -1.77 -12.40 12.91
C ASN A 129 -1.07 -12.56 11.54
N TYR A 130 -0.81 -11.40 10.91
CA TYR A 130 -0.14 -11.38 9.60
C TYR A 130 1.32 -11.84 9.71
N ASP A 131 1.75 -12.62 8.74
CA ASP A 131 3.18 -12.81 8.45
C ASP A 131 3.74 -11.52 7.85
N ILE A 132 4.83 -11.00 8.41
CA ILE A 132 5.42 -9.73 8.00
C ILE A 132 6.64 -9.99 7.13
N GLU A 133 6.54 -9.67 5.84
CA GLU A 133 7.61 -9.82 4.85
C GLU A 133 8.08 -8.42 4.41
N ASP A 134 8.86 -7.80 5.27
CA ASP A 134 9.39 -6.45 5.12
C ASP A 134 10.84 -6.43 4.58
N TYR A 135 11.43 -5.25 4.57
CA TYR A 135 12.84 -5.05 4.18
C TYR A 135 13.81 -5.97 4.94
N ASN A 136 13.64 -6.12 6.26
CA ASN A 136 14.52 -6.99 7.05
C ASN A 136 14.32 -8.45 6.70
N TYR A 137 13.07 -8.87 6.52
CA TYR A 137 12.75 -10.22 6.08
C TYR A 137 13.41 -10.53 4.71
N ALA A 138 13.35 -9.62 3.75
CA ALA A 138 13.97 -9.80 2.43
C ALA A 138 15.50 -9.99 2.53
N ILE A 139 16.17 -9.28 3.45
CA ILE A 139 17.60 -9.50 3.74
C ILE A 139 17.83 -10.89 4.38
N GLU A 140 17.03 -11.26 5.38
CA GLU A 140 17.16 -12.53 6.10
C GLU A 140 16.93 -13.73 5.18
N GLN A 141 16.00 -13.62 4.24
CA GLN A 141 15.73 -14.65 3.23
C GLN A 141 16.72 -14.64 2.05
N GLY A 142 17.61 -13.63 1.98
CA GLY A 142 18.56 -13.47 0.89
C GLY A 142 17.91 -13.05 -0.44
N TRP A 143 16.74 -12.44 -0.42
CA TRP A 143 16.07 -11.88 -1.60
C TRP A 143 16.82 -10.66 -2.11
N ILE A 144 17.41 -9.90 -1.21
CA ILE A 144 18.28 -8.78 -1.48
C ILE A 144 19.59 -8.91 -0.68
N PRO A 145 20.72 -8.34 -1.18
CA PRO A 145 21.96 -8.26 -0.41
C PRO A 145 21.78 -7.49 0.91
N SER A 146 22.57 -7.84 1.92
CA SER A 146 22.49 -7.21 3.25
C SER A 146 22.86 -5.72 3.27
N ASP A 147 23.55 -5.24 2.25
CA ASP A 147 23.93 -3.84 2.03
C ASP A 147 23.07 -3.14 0.99
N TYR A 148 22.05 -3.82 0.46
CA TYR A 148 21.10 -3.23 -0.48
C TYR A 148 20.15 -2.30 0.26
N SER A 149 20.12 -1.04 -0.12
CA SER A 149 19.17 -0.07 0.40
C SER A 149 19.01 1.06 -0.60
N VAL A 150 17.81 1.23 -1.09
CA VAL A 150 17.39 2.36 -1.91
C VAL A 150 16.15 2.97 -1.29
N TRP A 151 16.04 4.30 -1.34
CA TRP A 151 14.92 5.02 -0.77
C TRP A 151 14.61 4.60 0.68
N TRP A 152 13.51 3.91 0.93
CA TRP A 152 13.08 3.46 2.26
C TRP A 152 13.44 2.00 2.60
N GLY A 153 14.15 1.32 1.70
CA GLY A 153 14.54 -0.09 1.83
C GLY A 153 14.79 -0.73 0.47
N TYR A 154 13.79 -1.35 -0.16
CA TYR A 154 13.81 -1.75 -1.57
C TYR A 154 12.60 -1.18 -2.32
N GLU A 155 12.78 -0.93 -3.62
CA GLU A 155 11.83 -0.29 -4.51
C GLU A 155 10.62 -1.18 -4.88
N ASP A 156 9.56 -0.56 -5.38
CA ASP A 156 8.30 -1.23 -5.73
C ASP A 156 8.45 -2.26 -6.85
N GLN A 157 9.40 -2.09 -7.77
CA GLN A 157 9.73 -3.10 -8.78
C GLN A 157 10.07 -4.46 -8.13
N LYS A 158 10.86 -4.46 -7.06
CA LYS A 158 11.16 -5.68 -6.30
C LYS A 158 9.97 -6.13 -5.47
N LEU A 159 9.22 -5.20 -4.88
CA LEU A 159 8.03 -5.53 -4.12
C LEU A 159 7.05 -6.36 -4.97
N PHE A 160 6.74 -5.91 -6.17
CA PHE A 160 5.83 -6.64 -7.07
C PHE A 160 6.42 -7.98 -7.53
N GLN A 161 7.71 -8.04 -7.85
CA GLN A 161 8.37 -9.31 -8.18
C GLN A 161 8.29 -10.33 -7.02
N PHE A 162 8.51 -9.90 -5.79
CA PHE A 162 8.40 -10.77 -4.62
C PHE A 162 6.93 -11.14 -4.33
N ALA A 163 6.01 -10.21 -4.54
CA ALA A 163 4.58 -10.45 -4.39
C ALA A 163 4.03 -11.47 -5.40
N GLU A 164 4.51 -11.46 -6.65
CA GLU A 164 4.17 -12.49 -7.65
C GLU A 164 4.62 -13.87 -7.19
N ASN A 165 5.85 -14.00 -6.68
CA ASN A 165 6.36 -15.26 -6.14
C ASN A 165 5.52 -15.73 -4.94
N LYS A 166 5.14 -14.81 -4.04
CA LYS A 166 4.26 -15.09 -2.91
C LYS A 166 2.87 -15.52 -3.36
N LEU A 167 2.29 -14.90 -4.37
CA LEU A 167 1.00 -15.31 -4.95
C LEU A 167 1.06 -16.72 -5.52
N GLN A 168 2.15 -17.08 -6.20
CA GLN A 168 2.34 -18.46 -6.69
C GLN A 168 2.38 -19.46 -5.53
N GLU A 169 3.10 -19.15 -4.44
CA GLU A 169 3.14 -19.97 -3.23
C GLU A 169 1.74 -20.11 -2.62
N LEU A 170 1.06 -18.99 -2.35
CA LEU A 170 -0.26 -18.95 -1.72
C LEU A 170 -1.34 -19.65 -2.58
N SER A 171 -1.24 -19.58 -3.91
CA SER A 171 -2.18 -20.21 -4.83
C SER A 171 -2.15 -21.73 -4.79
N THR A 172 -1.10 -22.35 -4.26
CA THR A 172 -0.97 -23.80 -4.10
C THR A 172 -1.58 -24.33 -2.81
N GLN A 173 -2.00 -23.43 -1.92
CA GLN A 173 -2.58 -23.79 -0.62
C GLN A 173 -4.09 -23.99 -0.74
N ASP A 174 -4.63 -24.93 0.04
CA ASP A 174 -6.10 -25.12 0.14
C ASP A 174 -6.79 -24.03 0.98
N GLN A 175 -6.00 -23.30 1.78
CA GLN A 175 -6.46 -22.24 2.67
C GLN A 175 -6.68 -20.93 1.90
N PRO A 176 -7.77 -20.20 2.13
CA PRO A 176 -7.91 -18.85 1.58
C PRO A 176 -6.84 -17.92 2.14
N PHE A 177 -6.42 -16.95 1.34
CA PHE A 177 -5.37 -16.02 1.75
C PHE A 177 -5.77 -14.55 1.57
N ASN A 178 -5.11 -13.70 2.34
CA ASN A 178 -5.05 -12.26 2.17
C ASN A 178 -3.59 -11.84 1.98
N LEU A 179 -3.28 -11.27 0.84
CA LEU A 179 -2.00 -10.64 0.55
C LEU A 179 -2.17 -9.12 0.56
N THR A 180 -1.56 -8.47 1.54
CA THR A 180 -1.58 -7.01 1.67
C THR A 180 -0.23 -6.44 1.27
N LEU A 181 -0.22 -5.48 0.34
CA LEU A 181 0.98 -4.80 -0.15
C LEU A 181 0.92 -3.31 0.24
N LEU A 182 2.09 -2.73 0.51
CA LEU A 182 2.26 -1.28 0.62
C LEU A 182 3.43 -0.85 -0.27
N THR A 183 3.15 0.00 -1.27
CA THR A 183 4.18 0.61 -2.13
C THR A 183 4.94 1.71 -1.38
N VAL A 184 6.13 2.06 -1.86
CA VAL A 184 6.98 3.08 -1.22
C VAL A 184 7.56 4.10 -2.21
N ASP A 185 7.70 3.77 -3.50
CA ASP A 185 8.39 4.61 -4.49
C ASP A 185 7.71 5.97 -4.67
N THR A 186 6.41 6.03 -4.51
CA THR A 186 5.60 7.25 -4.62
C THR A 186 5.57 8.10 -3.35
N HIS A 187 6.37 7.76 -2.32
CA HIS A 187 6.40 8.55 -1.09
C HIS A 187 6.91 9.97 -1.36
N PHE A 188 6.19 10.94 -0.80
CA PHE A 188 6.51 12.37 -0.82
C PHE A 188 7.86 12.64 -0.09
N GLU A 189 8.74 13.55 -0.55
CA GLU A 189 8.73 14.36 -1.75
C GLU A 189 9.46 13.67 -2.91
N ASP A 190 9.09 13.97 -4.15
CA ASP A 190 9.72 13.57 -5.42
C ASP A 190 9.75 12.07 -5.72
N GLY A 191 9.49 11.19 -4.76
CA GLY A 191 9.49 9.76 -4.97
C GLY A 191 10.85 9.15 -5.35
N TYR A 192 10.86 7.87 -5.68
CA TYR A 192 12.04 7.14 -6.14
C TYR A 192 11.90 6.73 -7.62
N VAL A 193 12.88 7.13 -8.43
CA VAL A 193 12.96 6.76 -9.85
C VAL A 193 13.66 5.40 -9.97
N CYS A 194 12.90 4.33 -10.20
CA CYS A 194 13.45 3.00 -10.45
C CYS A 194 13.80 2.82 -11.94
N ASP A 195 14.41 1.69 -12.29
CA ASP A 195 14.86 1.40 -13.67
C ASP A 195 13.70 1.30 -14.70
N LEU A 196 12.44 1.17 -14.24
CA LEU A 196 11.25 1.11 -15.09
C LEU A 196 10.65 2.49 -15.38
N CYS A 197 11.01 3.51 -14.59
CA CYS A 197 10.47 4.85 -14.77
C CYS A 197 11.01 5.50 -16.05
N GLN A 198 10.16 6.27 -16.71
CA GLN A 198 10.46 7.01 -17.93
C GLN A 198 10.32 8.50 -17.67
N ASP A 199 11.09 9.34 -18.34
CA ASP A 199 10.98 10.81 -18.33
C ASP A 199 9.90 11.22 -19.35
N GLU A 200 8.64 11.26 -18.93
CA GLU A 200 7.47 11.50 -19.79
C GLU A 200 6.87 12.89 -19.57
N PHE A 201 6.91 13.37 -18.34
CA PHE A 201 6.22 14.60 -17.94
C PHE A 201 7.18 15.76 -17.63
N GLY A 202 8.50 15.48 -17.59
CA GLY A 202 9.53 16.47 -17.27
C GLY A 202 9.50 16.92 -15.80
N GLU A 203 8.79 16.20 -14.97
CA GLU A 203 8.64 16.40 -13.54
C GLU A 203 8.78 15.04 -12.84
N GLN A 204 9.83 14.87 -12.01
CA GLN A 204 10.18 13.58 -11.43
C GLN A 204 9.01 12.91 -10.71
N TYR A 205 8.25 13.66 -9.94
CA TYR A 205 7.16 13.06 -9.16
C TYR A 205 6.01 12.57 -10.05
N ALA A 206 5.68 13.29 -11.12
CA ALA A 206 4.72 12.83 -12.12
C ALA A 206 5.21 11.56 -12.83
N ASP A 207 6.50 11.51 -13.20
CA ASP A 207 7.10 10.32 -13.82
C ASP A 207 7.08 9.10 -12.90
N VAL A 208 7.32 9.29 -11.59
CA VAL A 208 7.22 8.22 -10.58
C VAL A 208 5.77 7.75 -10.39
N MET A 209 4.79 8.67 -10.37
CA MET A 209 3.37 8.31 -10.29
C MET A 209 2.92 7.49 -11.51
N ALA A 210 3.32 7.90 -12.72
CA ALA A 210 3.04 7.15 -13.95
C ALA A 210 3.72 5.78 -13.95
N CYS A 211 4.95 5.71 -13.47
CA CYS A 211 5.69 4.46 -13.31
C CYS A 211 4.96 3.49 -12.35
N SER A 212 4.49 3.99 -11.22
CA SER A 212 3.73 3.22 -10.23
C SER A 212 2.40 2.73 -10.82
N SER A 213 1.66 3.59 -11.57
CA SER A 213 0.42 3.22 -12.25
C SER A 213 0.62 2.01 -13.17
N ARG A 214 1.67 2.01 -13.99
CA ARG A 214 2.02 0.89 -14.89
C ARG A 214 2.36 -0.38 -14.12
N GLN A 215 3.21 -0.29 -13.10
CA GLN A 215 3.63 -1.44 -12.29
C GLN A 215 2.45 -2.11 -11.57
N VAL A 216 1.55 -1.30 -11.01
CA VAL A 216 0.32 -1.81 -10.37
C VAL A 216 -0.59 -2.51 -11.38
N ALA A 217 -0.81 -1.90 -12.54
CA ALA A 217 -1.66 -2.48 -13.58
C ALA A 217 -1.06 -3.77 -14.18
N GLU A 218 0.27 -3.89 -14.25
CA GLU A 218 0.93 -5.11 -14.69
C GLU A 218 0.81 -6.23 -13.65
N PHE A 219 0.81 -5.88 -12.37
CA PHE A 219 0.66 -6.84 -11.28
C PHE A 219 -0.77 -7.39 -11.14
N ILE A 220 -1.82 -6.59 -11.46
CA ILE A 220 -3.25 -6.98 -11.38
C ILE A 220 -3.64 -7.89 -12.54
#